data_13492d0b845568dc9822c8f64c49d03a
#
_entry.id   13492d0b845568dc9822c8f64c49d03a
#
_cell.length_a   1.000
_cell.length_b   1.000
_cell.length_c   1.000
_cell.angle_alpha   90.00
_cell.angle_beta   90.00
_cell.angle_gamma   90.00
#
_symmetry.space_group_name_H-M   'P 1'
#
loop_
_entity.id
_entity.type
_entity.pdbx_description
1 polymer ?
#
loop_
_entity_poly.entity_id
_entity_poly.type
_entity_poly.pdbx_seq_one_letter_code
_entity_poly.pdbx_strand_id
1 'polypeptide(L)'
;MADRLETLARELEASPDFRVLRRLVPRETFDRSDADPPLIGIVLDCETTGLDPTLDEIIELAMLRFSFTPDGSILRILASFDELEQPRLPIPPEITTLTGITNDMVEGRTIDANDVEAFVADAAIVVAHNARFDRAFAENAFVVFRDMEWACSVDQIPWREHGYEGTKLPYLLAHHGFFTNAHRAGDDCRALLHVLASPFIPQGKSAFSVLLRNAKEETIRIHAVGAPYVAKDTLKKRRYRWSDGSDGSWRAWWRDVSPEEYDREIEFLRANVFDGRVICLPTSKITARERYSLRAAQ
;
A
#
# COMPACT_ATOMS: atom_id res chain seq x y z
N MET A 1 -17.37 -0.28 34.71
CA MET A 1 -16.38 0.79 34.38
C MET A 1 -16.39 1.11 32.88
N ALA A 2 -16.36 0.13 31.99
CA ALA A 2 -16.42 0.33 30.53
C ALA A 2 -17.68 1.08 30.07
N ASP A 3 -18.84 0.73 30.63
CA ASP A 3 -20.14 1.35 30.31
C ASP A 3 -20.17 2.86 30.64
N ARG A 4 -19.52 3.27 31.75
CA ARG A 4 -19.44 4.69 32.15
C ARG A 4 -18.55 5.48 31.18
N LEU A 5 -17.42 4.91 30.72
CA LEU A 5 -16.52 5.59 29.77
C LEU A 5 -17.18 5.74 28.41
N GLU A 6 -17.93 4.75 27.96
CA GLU A 6 -18.68 4.84 26.69
C GLU A 6 -19.81 5.87 26.77
N THR A 7 -20.50 6.01 27.94
CA THR A 7 -21.49 7.06 28.14
C THR A 7 -20.87 8.44 28.05
N LEU A 8 -19.71 8.68 28.71
CA LEU A 8 -18.96 9.95 28.62
C LEU A 8 -18.47 10.24 27.19
N ALA A 9 -18.02 9.22 26.49
CA ALA A 9 -17.61 9.34 25.11
C ALA A 9 -18.76 9.83 24.21
N ARG A 10 -19.96 9.26 24.37
CA ARG A 10 -21.15 9.69 23.62
C ARG A 10 -21.61 11.11 23.99
N GLU A 11 -21.48 11.51 25.26
CA GLU A 11 -21.75 12.88 25.69
C GLU A 11 -20.81 13.88 25.03
N LEU A 12 -19.51 13.55 24.94
CA LEU A 12 -18.53 14.37 24.23
C LEU A 12 -18.80 14.43 22.71
N GLU A 13 -19.15 13.30 22.08
CA GLU A 13 -19.47 13.23 20.65
C GLU A 13 -20.71 14.06 20.26
N ALA A 14 -21.61 14.31 21.21
CA ALA A 14 -22.78 15.17 21.00
C ALA A 14 -22.43 16.66 20.87
N SER A 15 -21.21 17.06 21.26
CA SER A 15 -20.72 18.43 21.14
C SER A 15 -19.84 18.59 19.89
N PRO A 16 -19.99 19.67 19.11
CA PRO A 16 -19.13 19.94 17.95
C PRO A 16 -17.67 20.28 18.35
N ASP A 17 -17.40 20.55 19.62
CA ASP A 17 -16.08 20.95 20.12
C ASP A 17 -15.17 19.74 20.41
N PHE A 18 -15.72 18.52 20.37
CA PHE A 18 -14.97 17.31 20.69
C PHE A 18 -15.02 16.28 19.57
N ARG A 19 -13.93 15.55 19.43
CA ARG A 19 -13.83 14.37 18.58
C ARG A 19 -13.27 13.21 19.41
N VAL A 20 -14.03 12.16 19.57
CA VAL A 20 -13.63 10.97 20.33
C VAL A 20 -13.11 9.91 19.37
N LEU A 21 -11.93 9.35 19.67
CA LEU A 21 -11.39 8.19 18.97
C LEU A 21 -11.43 6.98 19.90
N ARG A 22 -11.84 5.84 19.38
CA ARG A 22 -11.82 4.57 20.09
C ARG A 22 -10.66 3.70 19.62
N ARG A 23 -10.08 2.94 20.54
CA ARG A 23 -9.13 1.92 20.12
C ARG A 23 -9.81 0.96 19.16
N LEU A 24 -9.18 0.71 18.00
CA LEU A 24 -9.71 -0.27 17.06
C LEU A 24 -9.75 -1.66 17.72
N VAL A 25 -10.95 -2.21 17.80
CA VAL A 25 -11.15 -3.61 18.19
C VAL A 25 -11.23 -4.42 16.91
N PRO A 26 -10.33 -5.38 16.69
CA PRO A 26 -10.36 -6.23 15.51
C PRO A 26 -11.71 -6.93 15.36
N ARG A 27 -12.26 -6.91 14.17
CA ARG A 27 -13.47 -7.67 13.84
C ARG A 27 -13.16 -8.66 12.73
N GLU A 28 -13.66 -9.88 12.88
CA GLU A 28 -13.41 -10.97 11.93
C GLU A 28 -14.36 -10.94 10.73
N THR A 29 -15.53 -10.29 10.86
CA THR A 29 -16.56 -10.22 9.81
C THR A 29 -16.91 -8.79 9.50
N PHE A 30 -16.93 -8.43 8.23
CA PHE A 30 -17.26 -7.09 7.71
C PHE A 30 -18.61 -7.07 7.00
N ASP A 31 -18.88 -8.05 6.16
CA ASP A 31 -20.12 -8.24 5.44
C ASP A 31 -20.60 -9.69 5.59
N ARG A 32 -21.90 -9.90 5.62
CA ARG A 32 -22.54 -11.21 5.71
C ARG A 32 -23.11 -11.68 4.36
N SER A 33 -22.87 -10.93 3.30
CA SER A 33 -23.24 -11.38 1.95
C SER A 33 -22.46 -12.64 1.57
N ASP A 34 -23.12 -13.55 0.87
CA ASP A 34 -22.49 -14.76 0.36
C ASP A 34 -21.97 -14.49 -1.05
N ALA A 35 -20.71 -14.83 -1.29
CA ALA A 35 -20.15 -14.97 -2.63
C ALA A 35 -19.67 -16.41 -2.79
N ASP A 36 -20.04 -17.06 -3.88
CA ASP A 36 -19.68 -18.45 -4.15
C ASP A 36 -19.10 -18.61 -5.57
N PRO A 37 -17.81 -18.91 -5.69
CA PRO A 37 -16.77 -18.84 -4.63
C PRO A 37 -16.31 -17.41 -4.36
N PRO A 38 -15.94 -17.06 -3.13
CA PRO A 38 -15.32 -15.78 -2.82
C PRO A 38 -13.88 -15.74 -3.33
N LEU A 39 -13.40 -14.55 -3.66
CA LEU A 39 -11.99 -14.30 -3.95
C LEU A 39 -11.20 -14.12 -2.65
N ILE A 40 -9.90 -14.39 -2.71
CA ILE A 40 -8.99 -14.25 -1.58
C ILE A 40 -8.06 -13.08 -1.82
N GLY A 41 -7.90 -12.23 -0.81
CA GLY A 41 -6.93 -11.14 -0.77
C GLY A 41 -6.02 -11.25 0.44
N ILE A 42 -4.85 -10.65 0.32
CA ILE A 42 -3.88 -10.49 1.40
C ILE A 42 -3.72 -8.98 1.67
N VAL A 43 -3.83 -8.56 2.92
CA VAL A 43 -3.23 -7.30 3.37
C VAL A 43 -1.87 -7.63 3.94
N LEU A 44 -0.84 -6.90 3.53
CA LEU A 44 0.54 -7.12 3.96
C LEU A 44 1.15 -5.82 4.45
N ASP A 45 1.94 -5.92 5.49
CA ASP A 45 2.78 -4.86 6.03
C ASP A 45 4.07 -5.47 6.58
N CYS A 46 5.19 -4.75 6.52
CA CYS A 46 6.45 -5.21 7.09
C CYS A 46 7.20 -4.10 7.82
N GLU A 47 7.80 -4.47 8.97
CA GLU A 47 8.80 -3.65 9.64
C GLU A 47 10.19 -4.08 9.22
N THR A 48 11.11 -3.13 9.08
CA THR A 48 12.43 -3.35 8.50
C THR A 48 13.52 -2.67 9.30
N THR A 49 14.78 -3.03 9.08
CA THR A 49 15.94 -2.37 9.73
C THR A 49 16.23 -0.97 9.17
N GLY A 50 15.61 -0.60 8.06
CA GLY A 50 15.76 0.71 7.41
C GLY A 50 14.91 0.83 6.15
N LEU A 51 15.27 1.73 5.22
CA LEU A 51 14.44 2.07 4.08
C LEU A 51 14.94 1.53 2.73
N ASP A 52 16.14 0.97 2.67
CA ASP A 52 16.76 0.51 1.44
C ASP A 52 16.66 -1.02 1.31
N PRO A 53 15.79 -1.57 0.45
CA PRO A 53 15.60 -3.00 0.32
C PRO A 53 16.83 -3.76 -0.20
N THR A 54 17.90 -3.06 -0.62
CA THR A 54 19.17 -3.68 -1.02
C THR A 54 20.15 -3.84 0.14
N LEU A 55 19.97 -3.10 1.22
CA LEU A 55 20.85 -3.06 2.39
C LEU A 55 20.14 -3.50 3.67
N ASP A 56 18.87 -3.20 3.78
CA ASP A 56 18.04 -3.44 4.97
C ASP A 56 17.23 -4.73 4.86
N GLU A 57 16.77 -5.23 5.99
CA GLU A 57 16.11 -6.53 6.12
C GLU A 57 14.75 -6.40 6.81
N ILE A 58 13.83 -7.32 6.51
CA ILE A 58 12.58 -7.47 7.25
C ILE A 58 12.90 -7.95 8.66
N ILE A 59 12.23 -7.36 9.67
CA ILE A 59 12.27 -7.79 11.07
C ILE A 59 10.91 -8.24 11.60
N GLU A 60 9.81 -7.84 10.94
CA GLU A 60 8.45 -8.34 11.16
C GLU A 60 7.72 -8.39 9.81
N LEU A 61 7.07 -9.52 9.54
CA LEU A 61 6.17 -9.67 8.40
C LEU A 61 4.79 -10.03 8.92
N ALA A 62 3.81 -9.18 8.65
CA ALA A 62 2.42 -9.46 8.96
C ALA A 62 1.55 -9.52 7.71
N MET A 63 0.64 -10.49 7.71
CA MET A 63 -0.35 -10.65 6.64
C MET A 63 -1.72 -11.01 7.23
N LEU A 64 -2.76 -10.43 6.66
CA LEU A 64 -4.13 -10.85 6.89
C LEU A 64 -4.73 -11.41 5.61
N ARG A 65 -5.14 -12.67 5.68
CA ARG A 65 -5.88 -13.33 4.61
C ARG A 65 -7.36 -13.07 4.78
N PHE A 66 -8.02 -12.51 3.77
CA PHE A 66 -9.43 -12.17 3.82
C PHE A 66 -10.17 -12.60 2.57
N SER A 67 -11.47 -12.84 2.69
CA SER A 67 -12.35 -13.13 1.57
C SER A 67 -13.11 -11.87 1.14
N PHE A 68 -13.36 -11.76 -0.18
CA PHE A 68 -14.09 -10.64 -0.76
C PHE A 68 -14.89 -11.07 -2.00
N THR A 69 -15.88 -10.27 -2.35
CA THR A 69 -16.71 -10.46 -3.54
C THR A 69 -16.05 -9.86 -4.79
N PRO A 70 -16.39 -10.28 -6.01
CA PRO A 70 -15.83 -9.71 -7.25
C PRO A 70 -16.02 -8.20 -7.42
N ASP A 71 -17.01 -7.60 -6.76
CA ASP A 71 -17.27 -6.15 -6.75
C ASP A 71 -16.51 -5.40 -5.64
N GLY A 72 -15.76 -6.13 -4.80
CA GLY A 72 -14.87 -5.56 -3.78
C GLY A 72 -15.52 -5.34 -2.41
N SER A 73 -16.57 -6.08 -2.05
CA SER A 73 -17.05 -6.13 -0.67
C SER A 73 -16.19 -7.09 0.14
N ILE A 74 -15.53 -6.62 1.19
CA ILE A 74 -14.76 -7.45 2.11
C ILE A 74 -15.72 -8.22 3.01
N LEU A 75 -15.61 -9.55 3.07
CA LEU A 75 -16.51 -10.41 3.82
C LEU A 75 -15.98 -10.70 5.22
N ARG A 76 -14.83 -11.35 5.33
CA ARG A 76 -14.25 -11.75 6.62
C ARG A 76 -12.75 -12.00 6.53
N ILE A 77 -12.10 -11.95 7.69
CA ILE A 77 -10.74 -12.46 7.88
C ILE A 77 -10.80 -13.98 7.95
N LEU A 78 -9.88 -14.65 7.26
CA LEU A 78 -9.77 -16.11 7.22
C LEU A 78 -8.61 -16.61 8.06
N ALA A 79 -7.49 -15.89 8.04
CA ALA A 79 -6.28 -16.22 8.78
C ALA A 79 -5.40 -14.98 8.98
N SER A 80 -4.49 -15.05 9.95
CA SER A 80 -3.43 -14.07 10.18
C SER A 80 -2.07 -14.78 10.22
N PHE A 81 -1.06 -14.10 9.69
CA PHE A 81 0.35 -14.43 9.78
C PHE A 81 1.05 -13.22 10.40
N ASP A 82 1.88 -13.41 11.42
CA ASP A 82 2.55 -12.31 12.11
C ASP A 82 3.80 -12.88 12.77
N GLU A 83 4.93 -12.79 12.06
CA GLU A 83 6.18 -13.46 12.43
C GLU A 83 7.35 -12.48 12.40
N LEU A 84 8.29 -12.71 13.32
CA LEU A 84 9.52 -11.96 13.47
C LEU A 84 10.67 -12.67 12.75
N GLU A 85 11.59 -11.88 12.19
CA GLU A 85 12.84 -12.34 11.57
C GLU A 85 14.04 -11.72 12.29
N GLN A 86 15.05 -12.53 12.57
CA GLN A 86 16.32 -12.04 13.09
C GLN A 86 17.18 -11.49 11.95
N PRO A 87 17.45 -10.17 11.89
CA PRO A 87 18.33 -9.60 10.87
C PRO A 87 19.79 -9.99 11.11
N ARG A 88 20.62 -9.92 10.06
CA ARG A 88 22.08 -10.22 10.14
C ARG A 88 22.83 -9.25 11.03
N LEU A 89 22.41 -8.00 11.11
CA LEU A 89 22.98 -6.97 11.95
C LEU A 89 21.97 -6.54 13.04
N PRO A 90 22.45 -6.07 14.20
CA PRO A 90 21.55 -5.58 15.24
C PRO A 90 20.59 -4.50 14.72
N ILE A 91 19.34 -4.54 15.18
CA ILE A 91 18.32 -3.55 14.86
C ILE A 91 18.80 -2.17 15.34
N PRO A 92 18.80 -1.14 14.47
CA PRO A 92 19.16 0.22 14.85
C PRO A 92 18.25 0.76 15.97
N PRO A 93 18.80 1.51 16.96
CA PRO A 93 18.01 2.04 18.08
C PRO A 93 16.80 2.88 17.67
N GLU A 94 16.91 3.64 16.58
CA GLU A 94 15.81 4.44 16.00
C GLU A 94 14.68 3.55 15.50
N ILE A 95 14.97 2.39 14.90
CA ILE A 95 13.98 1.41 14.46
C ILE A 95 13.30 0.77 15.66
N THR A 96 14.08 0.36 16.69
CA THR A 96 13.50 -0.14 17.95
C THR A 96 12.59 0.91 18.60
N THR A 97 12.97 2.18 18.57
CA THR A 97 12.14 3.27 19.11
C THR A 97 10.84 3.43 18.32
N LEU A 98 10.89 3.26 16.99
CA LEU A 98 9.74 3.40 16.10
C LEU A 98 8.77 2.22 16.22
N THR A 99 9.28 0.99 16.12
CA THR A 99 8.49 -0.25 16.00
C THR A 99 8.23 -0.94 17.34
N GLY A 100 9.05 -0.64 18.35
CA GLY A 100 9.08 -1.36 19.62
C GLY A 100 9.74 -2.75 19.53
N ILE A 101 10.25 -3.16 18.35
CA ILE A 101 10.91 -4.46 18.16
C ILE A 101 12.36 -4.35 18.64
N THR A 102 12.75 -5.22 19.55
CA THR A 102 14.09 -5.26 20.12
C THR A 102 14.88 -6.45 19.57
N ASN A 103 16.24 -6.40 19.70
CA ASN A 103 17.08 -7.52 19.33
C ASN A 103 16.72 -8.83 20.07
N ASP A 104 16.34 -8.72 21.34
CA ASP A 104 15.93 -9.89 22.15
C ASP A 104 14.63 -10.54 21.62
N MET A 105 13.73 -9.76 21.04
CA MET A 105 12.47 -10.27 20.48
C MET A 105 12.68 -11.10 19.22
N VAL A 106 13.67 -10.72 18.41
CA VAL A 106 13.97 -11.37 17.13
C VAL A 106 15.02 -12.48 17.24
N GLU A 107 15.69 -12.60 18.38
CA GLU A 107 16.75 -13.60 18.57
C GLU A 107 16.25 -15.02 18.29
N GLY A 108 16.91 -15.72 17.35
CA GLY A 108 16.56 -17.06 16.91
C GLY A 108 15.25 -17.17 16.12
N ARG A 109 14.62 -16.05 15.74
CA ARG A 109 13.41 -16.04 14.92
C ARG A 109 13.76 -16.12 13.44
N THR A 110 13.01 -16.91 12.71
CA THR A 110 13.13 -17.05 11.25
C THR A 110 11.75 -17.26 10.64
N ILE A 111 11.44 -16.52 9.61
CA ILE A 111 10.22 -16.65 8.83
C ILE A 111 10.44 -17.78 7.80
N ASP A 112 9.66 -18.86 7.88
CA ASP A 112 9.75 -19.95 6.92
C ASP A 112 9.10 -19.53 5.58
N ALA A 113 9.91 -19.56 4.51
CA ALA A 113 9.45 -19.21 3.17
C ALA A 113 8.33 -20.13 2.65
N ASN A 114 8.29 -21.41 3.08
CA ASN A 114 7.21 -22.32 2.70
C ASN A 114 5.89 -21.94 3.36
N ASP A 115 5.92 -21.46 4.60
CA ASP A 115 4.73 -20.98 5.31
C ASP A 115 4.18 -19.72 4.65
N VAL A 116 5.07 -18.79 4.24
CA VAL A 116 4.68 -17.59 3.46
C VAL A 116 4.05 -18.01 2.12
N GLU A 117 4.68 -18.91 1.37
CA GLU A 117 4.16 -19.40 0.09
C GLU A 117 2.79 -20.06 0.25
N ALA A 118 2.64 -20.95 1.24
CA ALA A 118 1.38 -21.60 1.54
C ALA A 118 0.28 -20.61 1.94
N PHE A 119 0.64 -19.56 2.70
CA PHE A 119 -0.30 -18.55 3.16
C PHE A 119 -0.90 -17.72 2.02
N VAL A 120 -0.13 -17.45 0.96
CA VAL A 120 -0.54 -16.59 -0.15
C VAL A 120 -0.95 -17.33 -1.43
N ALA A 121 -0.83 -18.66 -1.49
CA ALA A 121 -0.84 -19.49 -2.71
C ALA A 121 -2.03 -19.25 -3.65
N ASP A 122 -3.24 -18.98 -3.13
CA ASP A 122 -4.48 -18.80 -3.89
C ASP A 122 -5.00 -17.34 -3.80
N ALA A 123 -4.18 -16.40 -3.32
CA ALA A 123 -4.59 -15.02 -3.23
C ALA A 123 -4.62 -14.37 -4.62
N ALA A 124 -5.74 -13.72 -4.91
CA ALA A 124 -5.93 -12.98 -6.16
C ALA A 124 -5.23 -11.62 -6.15
N ILE A 125 -4.91 -11.06 -4.97
CA ILE A 125 -4.30 -9.75 -4.83
C ILE A 125 -3.63 -9.59 -3.46
N VAL A 126 -2.48 -8.90 -3.46
CA VAL A 126 -1.80 -8.41 -2.25
C VAL A 126 -2.00 -6.90 -2.16
N VAL A 127 -2.40 -6.40 -1.00
CA VAL A 127 -2.63 -4.99 -0.74
C VAL A 127 -1.70 -4.51 0.37
N ALA A 128 -0.98 -3.44 0.13
CA ALA A 128 -0.18 -2.78 1.15
C ALA A 128 -0.46 -1.27 1.22
N HIS A 129 -0.11 -0.64 2.34
CA HIS A 129 -0.20 0.81 2.50
C HIS A 129 1.15 1.44 2.16
N ASN A 130 1.31 1.97 0.95
CA ASN A 130 2.58 2.33 0.30
C ASN A 130 3.32 1.10 -0.27
N ALA A 131 2.61 0.29 -1.05
CA ALA A 131 3.07 -1.00 -1.59
C ALA A 131 4.45 -0.99 -2.28
N ARG A 132 4.94 0.16 -2.72
CA ARG A 132 6.31 0.27 -3.27
C ARG A 132 7.38 -0.08 -2.25
N PHE A 133 7.14 0.23 -0.99
CA PHE A 133 8.04 -0.11 0.11
C PHE A 133 7.94 -1.61 0.42
N ASP A 134 6.77 -2.07 0.83
CA ASP A 134 6.57 -3.45 1.27
C ASP A 134 6.89 -4.46 0.19
N ARG A 135 6.45 -4.19 -1.05
CA ARG A 135 6.70 -5.08 -2.18
C ARG A 135 8.20 -5.28 -2.45
N ALA A 136 8.99 -4.21 -2.38
CA ALA A 136 10.43 -4.30 -2.62
C ALA A 136 11.13 -5.23 -1.62
N PHE A 137 10.79 -5.13 -0.34
CA PHE A 137 11.31 -6.02 0.71
C PHE A 137 10.76 -7.44 0.58
N ALA A 138 9.46 -7.59 0.39
CA ALA A 138 8.81 -8.89 0.25
C ALA A 138 9.34 -9.69 -0.96
N GLU A 139 9.52 -9.05 -2.13
CA GLU A 139 10.07 -9.71 -3.33
C GLU A 139 11.53 -10.13 -3.17
N ASN A 140 12.32 -9.40 -2.37
CA ASN A 140 13.70 -9.74 -2.09
C ASN A 140 13.79 -10.92 -1.12
N ALA A 141 12.93 -10.95 -0.11
CA ALA A 141 12.92 -12.00 0.90
C ALA A 141 12.23 -13.29 0.41
N PHE A 142 11.12 -13.17 -0.32
CA PHE A 142 10.25 -14.30 -0.68
C PHE A 142 9.87 -14.25 -2.16
N VAL A 143 10.35 -15.24 -2.93
CA VAL A 143 10.17 -15.30 -4.40
C VAL A 143 8.71 -15.33 -4.83
N VAL A 144 7.82 -15.91 -4.03
CA VAL A 144 6.38 -16.03 -4.32
C VAL A 144 5.73 -14.66 -4.63
N PHE A 145 6.16 -13.59 -3.98
CA PHE A 145 5.59 -12.26 -4.19
C PHE A 145 5.87 -11.63 -5.56
N ARG A 146 6.84 -12.17 -6.30
CA ARG A 146 7.22 -11.68 -7.64
C ARG A 146 6.12 -11.83 -8.67
N ASP A 147 5.35 -12.91 -8.58
CA ASP A 147 4.32 -13.26 -9.57
C ASP A 147 2.90 -12.88 -9.12
N MET A 148 2.77 -12.26 -7.95
CA MET A 148 1.48 -11.83 -7.41
C MET A 148 1.04 -10.47 -7.96
N GLU A 149 -0.28 -10.27 -8.02
CA GLU A 149 -0.88 -8.97 -8.30
C GLU A 149 -0.85 -8.11 -7.03
N TRP A 150 -0.42 -6.84 -7.18
CA TRP A 150 -0.30 -5.91 -6.07
C TRP A 150 -1.15 -4.67 -6.25
N ALA A 151 -1.67 -4.16 -5.12
CA ALA A 151 -2.37 -2.90 -5.04
C ALA A 151 -1.84 -2.04 -3.89
N CYS A 152 -1.89 -0.72 -4.08
CA CYS A 152 -1.44 0.27 -3.12
C CYS A 152 -2.60 1.16 -2.68
N SER A 153 -2.94 1.11 -1.41
CA SER A 153 -4.02 1.94 -0.86
C SER A 153 -3.70 3.43 -0.85
N VAL A 154 -2.43 3.81 -0.86
CA VAL A 154 -2.01 5.23 -0.95
C VAL A 154 -2.18 5.78 -2.36
N ASP A 155 -1.71 5.05 -3.38
CA ASP A 155 -1.62 5.55 -4.75
C ASP A 155 -2.91 5.34 -5.56
N GLN A 156 -3.66 4.27 -5.28
CA GLN A 156 -4.77 3.83 -6.13
C GLN A 156 -6.16 4.17 -5.59
N ILE A 157 -6.25 4.78 -4.41
CA ILE A 157 -7.50 5.33 -3.89
C ILE A 157 -7.42 6.85 -3.98
N PRO A 158 -8.40 7.53 -4.62
CA PRO A 158 -8.39 8.99 -4.79
C PRO A 158 -8.85 9.69 -3.50
N TRP A 159 -8.11 9.53 -2.41
CA TRP A 159 -8.45 10.02 -1.08
C TRP A 159 -8.85 11.49 -1.06
N ARG A 160 -8.08 12.35 -1.76
CA ARG A 160 -8.32 13.81 -1.77
C ARG A 160 -9.63 14.19 -2.44
N GLU A 161 -10.03 13.47 -3.48
CA GLU A 161 -11.30 13.70 -4.19
C GLU A 161 -12.52 13.40 -3.31
N HIS A 162 -12.29 12.62 -2.24
CA HIS A 162 -13.29 12.23 -1.26
C HIS A 162 -13.13 12.91 0.10
N GLY A 163 -12.42 14.07 0.14
CA GLY A 163 -12.35 14.94 1.31
C GLY A 163 -11.26 14.59 2.33
N TYR A 164 -10.35 13.66 2.02
CA TYR A 164 -9.21 13.35 2.89
C TYR A 164 -8.03 14.26 2.57
N GLU A 165 -7.47 14.92 3.58
CA GLU A 165 -6.31 15.83 3.41
C GLU A 165 -4.97 15.09 3.32
N GLY A 166 -4.90 13.86 3.82
CA GLY A 166 -3.71 13.02 3.84
C GLY A 166 -4.01 11.56 3.61
N THR A 167 -2.93 10.77 3.46
CA THR A 167 -3.01 9.33 3.20
C THR A 167 -2.33 8.48 4.26
N LYS A 168 -1.81 9.06 5.34
CA LYS A 168 -1.21 8.29 6.44
C LYS A 168 -2.26 7.40 7.10
N LEU A 169 -1.95 6.14 7.32
CA LEU A 169 -2.87 5.16 7.87
C LEU A 169 -3.51 5.59 9.21
N PRO A 170 -2.77 6.13 10.20
CA PRO A 170 -3.38 6.64 11.42
C PRO A 170 -4.37 7.79 11.18
N TYR A 171 -4.10 8.67 10.20
CA TYR A 171 -5.01 9.74 9.83
C TYR A 171 -6.30 9.19 9.19
N LEU A 172 -6.18 8.25 8.25
CA LEU A 172 -7.34 7.60 7.63
C LEU A 172 -8.18 6.87 8.68
N LEU A 173 -7.54 6.11 9.57
CA LEU A 173 -8.22 5.40 10.64
C LEU A 173 -8.95 6.36 11.60
N ALA A 174 -8.33 7.49 11.95
CA ALA A 174 -8.94 8.52 12.79
C ALA A 174 -10.17 9.16 12.12
N HIS A 175 -10.22 9.27 10.80
CA HIS A 175 -11.42 9.70 10.06
C HIS A 175 -12.62 8.77 10.31
N HIS A 176 -12.37 7.48 10.55
CA HIS A 176 -13.37 6.49 10.89
C HIS A 176 -13.65 6.37 12.41
N GLY A 177 -13.06 7.27 13.23
CA GLY A 177 -13.28 7.33 14.69
C GLY A 177 -12.42 6.35 15.49
N PHE A 178 -11.36 5.79 14.91
CA PHE A 178 -10.50 4.80 15.55
C PHE A 178 -9.04 5.20 15.62
N PHE A 179 -8.29 4.54 16.52
CA PHE A 179 -6.83 4.59 16.59
C PHE A 179 -6.26 3.21 16.94
N THR A 180 -5.02 2.95 16.57
CA THR A 180 -4.21 1.78 16.98
C THR A 180 -2.89 2.24 17.59
N ASN A 181 -2.11 1.30 18.09
CA ASN A 181 -0.68 1.51 18.28
C ASN A 181 -0.02 1.29 16.91
N ALA A 182 0.37 2.38 16.25
CA ALA A 182 1.06 2.31 14.97
C ALA A 182 2.44 1.63 15.09
N HIS A 183 2.98 1.20 13.96
CA HIS A 183 4.31 0.60 13.82
C HIS A 183 4.45 -0.79 14.48
N ARG A 184 3.40 -1.59 14.37
CA ARG A 184 3.40 -3.03 14.50
C ARG A 184 2.65 -3.57 13.29
N ALA A 185 3.35 -4.34 12.46
CA ALA A 185 2.84 -4.74 11.16
C ALA A 185 1.46 -5.44 11.24
N GLY A 186 1.23 -6.27 12.26
CA GLY A 186 -0.07 -6.91 12.48
C GLY A 186 -1.20 -5.94 12.80
N ASP A 187 -0.94 -4.90 13.59
CA ASP A 187 -1.93 -3.86 13.92
C ASP A 187 -2.20 -2.96 12.70
N ASP A 188 -1.17 -2.63 11.92
CA ASP A 188 -1.28 -1.82 10.71
C ASP A 188 -2.05 -2.57 9.60
N CYS A 189 -1.84 -3.87 9.43
CA CYS A 189 -2.69 -4.72 8.59
C CYS A 189 -4.17 -4.67 8.99
N ARG A 190 -4.49 -4.77 10.28
CA ARG A 190 -5.88 -4.69 10.77
C ARG A 190 -6.49 -3.31 10.57
N ALA A 191 -5.71 -2.26 10.81
CA ALA A 191 -6.11 -0.87 10.56
C ALA A 191 -6.39 -0.64 9.08
N LEU A 192 -5.50 -1.12 8.20
CA LEU A 192 -5.67 -1.00 6.76
C LEU A 192 -6.93 -1.73 6.29
N LEU A 193 -7.14 -2.98 6.71
CA LEU A 193 -8.31 -3.74 6.32
C LEU A 193 -9.61 -3.07 6.80
N HIS A 194 -9.61 -2.49 8.01
CA HIS A 194 -10.74 -1.72 8.53
C HIS A 194 -11.05 -0.50 7.64
N VAL A 195 -10.05 0.29 7.30
CA VAL A 195 -10.19 1.47 6.41
C VAL A 195 -10.69 1.05 5.03
N LEU A 196 -10.15 -0.04 4.46
CA LEU A 196 -10.55 -0.56 3.16
C LEU A 196 -12.00 -1.07 3.13
N ALA A 197 -12.46 -1.70 4.21
CA ALA A 197 -13.83 -2.20 4.34
C ALA A 197 -14.86 -1.10 4.61
N SER A 198 -14.41 0.09 5.01
CA SER A 198 -15.31 1.19 5.39
C SER A 198 -15.95 1.83 4.16
N PRO A 199 -17.20 2.35 4.29
CA PRO A 199 -17.83 3.14 3.23
C PRO A 199 -16.95 4.32 2.84
N PHE A 200 -16.74 4.51 1.54
CA PHE A 200 -15.82 5.50 1.01
C PHE A 200 -16.49 6.55 0.12
N ILE A 201 -17.54 6.17 -0.59
CA ILE A 201 -18.28 7.07 -1.49
C ILE A 201 -19.77 7.07 -1.14
N PRO A 202 -20.53 8.13 -1.52
CA PRO A 202 -21.94 8.30 -1.17
C PRO A 202 -22.84 7.12 -1.53
N GLN A 203 -22.47 6.31 -2.55
CA GLN A 203 -23.22 5.12 -2.96
C GLN A 203 -22.93 3.86 -2.11
N GLY A 204 -22.25 4.01 -0.97
CA GLY A 204 -21.95 2.92 -0.04
C GLY A 204 -20.85 1.97 -0.49
N LYS A 205 -20.14 2.27 -1.60
CA LYS A 205 -19.00 1.46 -2.02
C LYS A 205 -17.83 1.64 -1.05
N SER A 206 -17.15 0.54 -0.73
CA SER A 206 -15.98 0.54 0.15
C SER A 206 -14.74 1.13 -0.53
N ALA A 207 -13.77 1.56 0.26
CA ALA A 207 -12.47 1.98 -0.26
C ALA A 207 -11.78 0.84 -1.03
N PHE A 208 -11.98 -0.42 -0.60
CA PHE A 208 -11.44 -1.59 -1.28
C PHE A 208 -12.06 -1.80 -2.66
N SER A 209 -13.36 -1.56 -2.85
CA SER A 209 -13.98 -1.70 -4.17
C SER A 209 -13.40 -0.72 -5.20
N VAL A 210 -13.04 0.49 -4.76
CA VAL A 210 -12.36 1.49 -5.59
C VAL A 210 -10.93 1.06 -5.87
N LEU A 211 -10.20 0.61 -4.84
CA LEU A 211 -8.84 0.09 -4.98
C LEU A 211 -8.77 -1.08 -5.97
N LEU A 212 -9.65 -2.07 -5.82
CA LEU A 212 -9.68 -3.27 -6.65
C LEU A 212 -9.93 -2.94 -8.13
N ARG A 213 -10.84 -2.02 -8.41
CA ARG A 213 -11.09 -1.54 -9.77
C ARG A 213 -9.83 -0.89 -10.35
N ASN A 214 -9.23 0.06 -9.63
CA ASN A 214 -8.07 0.81 -10.10
C ASN A 214 -6.80 -0.07 -10.19
N ALA A 215 -6.71 -1.14 -9.39
CA ALA A 215 -5.62 -2.10 -9.46
C ALA A 215 -5.66 -2.94 -10.75
N LYS A 216 -6.86 -3.27 -11.23
CA LYS A 216 -7.07 -4.02 -12.47
C LYS A 216 -6.85 -3.21 -13.74
N GLU A 217 -6.86 -1.88 -13.65
CA GLU A 217 -6.61 -1.01 -14.79
C GLU A 217 -5.13 -1.08 -15.18
N GLU A 218 -4.88 -1.34 -16.46
CA GLU A 218 -3.53 -1.27 -17.03
C GLU A 218 -3.13 0.19 -17.19
N THR A 219 -1.84 0.47 -16.98
CA THR A 219 -1.26 1.80 -17.21
C THR A 219 -0.06 1.71 -18.14
N ILE A 220 0.29 2.83 -18.76
CA ILE A 220 1.46 2.97 -19.62
C ILE A 220 2.48 3.82 -18.86
N ARG A 221 3.64 3.24 -18.56
CA ARG A 221 4.78 3.99 -18.01
C ARG A 221 5.51 4.70 -19.13
N ILE A 222 5.64 6.00 -19.00
CA ILE A 222 6.38 6.86 -19.93
C ILE A 222 7.69 7.26 -19.26
N HIS A 223 8.82 6.99 -19.92
CA HIS A 223 10.14 7.43 -19.48
C HIS A 223 10.57 8.66 -20.29
N ALA A 224 10.58 9.85 -19.68
CA ALA A 224 11.02 11.10 -20.31
C ALA A 224 12.54 11.17 -20.40
N VAL A 225 13.14 10.22 -21.15
CA VAL A 225 14.59 10.11 -21.37
C VAL A 225 15.09 11.36 -22.09
N GLY A 226 16.17 11.94 -21.60
CA GLY A 226 16.75 13.15 -22.18
C GLY A 226 16.02 14.45 -21.82
N ALA A 227 15.06 14.40 -20.89
CA ALA A 227 14.42 15.61 -20.39
C ALA A 227 15.47 16.57 -19.78
N PRO A 228 15.49 17.85 -20.19
CA PRO A 228 16.48 18.80 -19.69
C PRO A 228 16.25 19.11 -18.22
N TYR A 229 17.34 19.41 -17.48
CA TYR A 229 17.26 19.68 -16.03
C TYR A 229 16.29 20.81 -15.68
N VAL A 230 16.19 21.81 -16.54
CA VAL A 230 15.27 22.95 -16.37
C VAL A 230 13.80 22.52 -16.29
N ALA A 231 13.43 21.38 -16.88
CA ALA A 231 12.07 20.84 -16.83
C ALA A 231 11.73 20.12 -15.51
N LYS A 232 12.68 19.98 -14.57
CA LYS A 232 12.51 19.26 -13.30
C LYS A 232 11.25 19.65 -12.54
N ASP A 233 11.01 20.94 -12.35
CA ASP A 233 9.88 21.42 -11.56
C ASP A 233 8.54 21.23 -12.29
N THR A 234 8.55 21.36 -13.60
CA THR A 234 7.40 21.06 -14.48
C THR A 234 7.01 19.58 -14.38
N LEU A 235 8.00 18.69 -14.46
CA LEU A 235 7.80 17.24 -14.35
C LEU A 235 7.33 16.85 -12.93
N LYS A 236 7.92 17.40 -11.87
CA LYS A 236 7.48 17.17 -10.48
C LYS A 236 6.04 17.61 -10.25
N LYS A 237 5.65 18.81 -10.71
CA LYS A 237 4.27 19.31 -10.62
C LYS A 237 3.27 18.38 -11.32
N ARG A 238 3.73 17.69 -12.37
CA ARG A 238 2.94 16.71 -13.13
C ARG A 238 3.07 15.29 -12.59
N ARG A 239 3.66 15.12 -11.37
CA ARG A 239 3.81 13.85 -10.65
C ARG A 239 4.77 12.86 -11.30
N TYR A 240 5.71 13.33 -12.14
CA TYR A 240 6.82 12.48 -12.56
C TYR A 240 7.75 12.19 -11.40
N ARG A 241 8.25 10.96 -11.35
CA ARG A 241 9.26 10.46 -10.40
C ARG A 241 10.60 10.33 -11.12
N TRP A 242 11.69 10.57 -10.41
CA TRP A 242 13.02 10.41 -10.94
C TRP A 242 13.54 9.01 -10.64
N SER A 243 14.10 8.34 -11.66
CA SER A 243 14.96 7.17 -11.51
C SER A 243 16.38 7.54 -11.93
N ASP A 244 17.35 7.13 -11.13
CA ASP A 244 18.78 7.29 -11.45
C ASP A 244 19.34 6.13 -12.29
N GLY A 245 18.51 5.08 -12.52
CA GLY A 245 18.87 3.90 -13.29
C GLY A 245 19.69 2.87 -12.52
N SER A 246 19.87 3.02 -11.19
CA SER A 246 20.65 2.08 -10.37
C SER A 246 19.99 0.70 -10.26
N ASP A 247 18.69 0.63 -10.47
CA ASP A 247 17.87 -0.59 -10.50
C ASP A 247 17.78 -1.25 -11.89
N GLY A 248 18.57 -0.77 -12.87
CA GLY A 248 18.53 -1.24 -14.26
C GLY A 248 17.46 -0.56 -15.12
N SER A 249 16.67 0.35 -14.55
CA SER A 249 15.69 1.15 -15.28
C SER A 249 16.34 2.26 -16.11
N TRP A 250 15.49 2.98 -16.86
CA TRP A 250 15.94 4.19 -17.54
C TRP A 250 16.33 5.28 -16.54
N ARG A 251 17.50 5.86 -16.66
CA ARG A 251 17.87 7.07 -15.94
C ARG A 251 17.05 8.24 -16.47
N ALA A 252 15.84 8.42 -15.95
CA ALA A 252 14.86 9.36 -16.50
C ALA A 252 13.79 9.72 -15.47
N TRP A 253 13.06 10.78 -15.76
CA TRP A 253 11.77 11.02 -15.16
C TRP A 253 10.75 10.06 -15.75
N TRP A 254 9.89 9.47 -14.92
CA TRP A 254 8.86 8.55 -15.37
C TRP A 254 7.52 8.79 -14.67
N ARG A 255 6.45 8.43 -15.36
CA ARG A 255 5.09 8.49 -14.85
C ARG A 255 4.24 7.40 -15.49
N ASP A 256 3.35 6.80 -14.69
CA ASP A 256 2.31 5.90 -15.17
C ASP A 256 1.06 6.73 -15.50
N VAL A 257 0.48 6.51 -16.68
CA VAL A 257 -0.74 7.16 -17.16
C VAL A 257 -1.74 6.12 -17.63
N SER A 258 -3.03 6.45 -17.64
CA SER A 258 -4.01 5.58 -18.28
C SER A 258 -3.82 5.57 -19.81
N PRO A 259 -4.29 4.53 -20.52
CA PRO A 259 -4.27 4.51 -21.98
C PRO A 259 -4.97 5.74 -22.61
N GLU A 260 -6.05 6.22 -22.00
CA GLU A 260 -6.81 7.39 -22.47
C GLU A 260 -6.05 8.70 -22.28
N GLU A 261 -5.14 8.77 -21.30
CA GLU A 261 -4.32 9.95 -21.03
C GLU A 261 -3.04 9.99 -21.85
N TYR A 262 -2.63 8.85 -22.46
CA TYR A 262 -1.31 8.67 -23.06
C TYR A 262 -0.99 9.73 -24.13
N ASP A 263 -1.84 9.89 -25.12
CA ASP A 263 -1.58 10.83 -26.24
C ASP A 263 -1.50 12.28 -25.74
N ARG A 264 -2.37 12.66 -24.81
CA ARG A 264 -2.35 13.98 -24.17
C ARG A 264 -1.07 14.21 -23.36
N GLU A 265 -0.56 13.16 -22.71
CA GLU A 265 0.68 13.26 -21.94
C GLU A 265 1.91 13.38 -22.85
N ILE A 266 1.95 12.63 -23.95
CA ILE A 266 3.02 12.75 -24.95
C ILE A 266 3.05 14.15 -25.56
N GLU A 267 1.88 14.71 -25.91
CA GLU A 267 1.79 16.08 -26.45
C GLU A 267 2.24 17.12 -25.40
N PHE A 268 1.87 16.93 -24.12
CA PHE A 268 2.36 17.79 -23.05
C PHE A 268 3.89 17.76 -22.94
N LEU A 269 4.51 16.57 -22.94
CA LEU A 269 5.96 16.42 -22.88
C LEU A 269 6.63 17.09 -24.08
N ARG A 270 6.09 16.88 -25.29
CA ARG A 270 6.59 17.48 -26.50
C ARG A 270 6.61 19.00 -26.41
N ALA A 271 5.50 19.60 -25.97
CA ALA A 271 5.33 21.05 -25.95
C ALA A 271 6.09 21.73 -24.80
N ASN A 272 6.13 21.11 -23.60
CA ASN A 272 6.58 21.78 -22.37
C ASN A 272 7.95 21.29 -21.84
N VAL A 273 8.44 20.17 -22.36
CA VAL A 273 9.71 19.56 -21.88
C VAL A 273 10.72 19.48 -23.01
N PHE A 274 10.30 19.17 -24.24
CA PHE A 274 11.17 18.92 -25.37
C PHE A 274 11.11 19.99 -26.48
N ASP A 275 10.65 21.18 -26.15
CA ASP A 275 10.63 22.38 -27.05
C ASP A 275 9.98 22.12 -28.41
N GLY A 276 8.89 21.36 -28.46
CA GLY A 276 8.14 21.05 -29.68
C GLY A 276 8.80 19.98 -30.59
N ARG A 277 9.94 19.41 -30.21
CA ARG A 277 10.62 18.37 -31.01
C ARG A 277 9.75 17.12 -31.10
N VAL A 278 9.92 16.37 -32.17
CA VAL A 278 9.37 15.02 -32.27
C VAL A 278 10.12 14.12 -31.28
N ILE A 279 9.38 13.46 -30.41
CA ILE A 279 9.92 12.57 -29.40
C ILE A 279 9.41 11.15 -29.63
N CYS A 280 10.30 10.18 -29.43
CA CYS A 280 9.94 8.77 -29.29
C CYS A 280 10.50 8.32 -27.93
N LEU A 281 9.63 8.22 -26.94
CA LEU A 281 10.02 7.92 -25.57
C LEU A 281 9.82 6.43 -25.28
N PRO A 282 10.73 5.79 -24.52
CA PRO A 282 10.49 4.44 -24.04
C PRO A 282 9.22 4.36 -23.20
N THR A 283 8.41 3.34 -23.46
CA THR A 283 7.20 3.07 -22.71
C THR A 283 7.10 1.60 -22.35
N SER A 284 6.45 1.31 -21.22
CA SER A 284 6.17 -0.05 -20.76
C SER A 284 4.70 -0.15 -20.32
N LYS A 285 4.07 -1.28 -20.64
CA LYS A 285 2.75 -1.61 -20.09
C LYS A 285 2.93 -2.09 -18.66
N ILE A 286 2.17 -1.53 -17.73
CA ILE A 286 2.22 -1.83 -16.31
C ILE A 286 0.88 -2.39 -15.87
N THR A 287 0.85 -3.62 -15.42
CA THR A 287 -0.29 -4.27 -14.80
C THR A 287 -0.12 -4.36 -13.29
N ALA A 288 -1.09 -4.93 -12.58
CA ALA A 288 -0.97 -5.19 -11.13
C ALA A 288 0.23 -6.09 -10.78
N ARG A 289 0.72 -6.89 -11.73
CA ARG A 289 1.91 -7.76 -11.54
C ARG A 289 3.22 -7.00 -11.57
N GLU A 290 3.33 -5.93 -12.33
CA GLU A 290 4.56 -5.11 -12.44
C GLU A 290 4.51 -3.88 -11.54
N ARG A 291 3.30 -3.36 -11.27
CA ARG A 291 3.14 -2.10 -10.51
C ARG A 291 3.77 -2.24 -9.13
N TYR A 292 4.56 -1.25 -8.74
CA TYR A 292 5.32 -1.18 -7.48
C TYR A 292 6.53 -2.10 -7.35
N SER A 293 6.75 -3.07 -8.25
CA SER A 293 7.99 -3.84 -8.25
C SER A 293 9.18 -3.00 -8.73
N LEU A 294 10.35 -3.19 -8.14
CA LEU A 294 11.59 -2.62 -8.65
C LEU A 294 11.95 -3.22 -10.03
N ARG A 295 11.48 -4.43 -10.36
CA ARG A 295 11.65 -5.09 -11.65
C ARG A 295 10.80 -4.45 -12.77
N ALA A 296 9.74 -3.72 -12.44
CA ALA A 296 8.88 -3.03 -13.43
C ALA A 296 9.61 -1.93 -14.22
N ALA A 297 10.85 -1.70 -13.88
CA ALA A 297 11.69 -0.69 -14.50
C ALA A 297 12.62 -1.30 -15.58
N GLN A 298 12.69 -2.62 -15.66
CA GLN A 298 13.44 -3.36 -16.67
C GLN A 298 12.51 -3.71 -17.83
#